data_13a5db57610a054986f6987bf971296e
#
_entry.id   13a5db57610a054986f6987bf971296e
#
_cell.length_a   1.000
_cell.length_b   1.000
_cell.length_c   1.000
_cell.angle_alpha   90.00
_cell.angle_beta   90.00
_cell.angle_gamma   90.00
#
_symmetry.space_group_name_H-M   'P 1'
#
loop_
_entity.id
_entity.type
_entity.pdbx_description
1 polymer ?
#
loop_
_entity_poly.entity_id
_entity_poly.type
_entity_poly.pdbx_seq_one_letter_code
_entity_poly.pdbx_strand_id
1 'polypeptide(L)'
;MPHPMHGPNRFKLGVFSFNADGGLTITRVPERWPATWDGIATTARLADEAGLEFLLPIARWKGFGGELNSRETSYETLTFAAALAGITKNIAVFSTVHVPMVHPVFAAKALSTIDHASGGRAGLNIVCGWNPEEFDLFGLTVVEDRYAQGLEWADIINRIYTETEPFDHNGKYYQLRNVSGKPQPVQRPRPITLNAAFSPTGRNFAAHAADFLFTTFMDIESGSTHITDMKSRGQALGRDIGVFTTCHVVCRPTQEAAEAYYEHYAVTMQDTASVDFYMKAKEKNSTSHEPEAYRLHRKRFAAGAGSYPLVGTPRHIAEEMIRMSEAGFAGTTVSFVNFADELPYFLQEVLPLLREAGLRE
;
A
#
# COMPACT_ATOMS: atom_id res chain seq x y z
N MET A 1 -0.58 -21.63 -10.41
CA MET A 1 0.75 -21.17 -9.98
C MET A 1 0.61 -20.66 -8.54
N PRO A 2 1.65 -20.72 -7.70
CA PRO A 2 1.57 -20.10 -6.37
C PRO A 2 1.35 -18.59 -6.50
N HIS A 3 0.71 -17.98 -5.51
CA HIS A 3 0.49 -16.53 -5.51
C HIS A 3 1.83 -15.77 -5.52
N PRO A 4 2.00 -14.68 -6.32
CA PRO A 4 3.28 -13.99 -6.48
C PRO A 4 3.94 -13.57 -5.15
N MET A 5 3.14 -13.18 -4.16
CA MET A 5 3.63 -12.83 -2.82
C MET A 5 4.31 -14.00 -2.07
N HIS A 6 4.08 -15.24 -2.51
CA HIS A 6 4.74 -16.46 -2.00
C HIS A 6 5.77 -17.02 -2.99
N GLY A 7 6.11 -16.26 -4.04
CA GLY A 7 7.15 -16.61 -5.01
C GLY A 7 8.56 -16.68 -4.38
N PRO A 8 9.57 -17.09 -5.16
CA PRO A 8 10.92 -17.38 -4.66
C PRO A 8 11.73 -16.12 -4.29
N ASN A 9 11.40 -14.96 -4.83
CA ASN A 9 12.12 -13.73 -4.53
C ASN A 9 12.17 -13.44 -3.02
N ARG A 10 13.35 -13.22 -2.48
CA ARG A 10 13.54 -12.97 -1.04
C ARG A 10 13.07 -11.58 -0.63
N PHE A 11 13.18 -10.61 -1.54
CA PHE A 11 12.71 -9.23 -1.34
C PHE A 11 11.71 -8.87 -2.44
N LYS A 12 10.47 -8.70 -2.06
CA LYS A 12 9.36 -8.48 -2.99
C LYS A 12 9.20 -7.01 -3.31
N LEU A 13 8.87 -6.70 -4.55
CA LEU A 13 8.65 -5.34 -5.03
C LEU A 13 7.22 -5.16 -5.53
N GLY A 14 6.61 -4.05 -5.15
CA GLY A 14 5.31 -3.64 -5.67
C GLY A 14 5.29 -2.19 -6.14
N VAL A 15 4.27 -1.81 -6.89
CA VAL A 15 4.00 -0.42 -7.29
C VAL A 15 2.84 0.10 -6.45
N PHE A 16 3.00 1.27 -5.83
CA PHE A 16 2.01 1.82 -4.91
C PHE A 16 1.48 3.19 -5.34
N SER A 17 0.16 3.39 -5.13
CA SER A 17 -0.51 4.69 -5.30
C SER A 17 -0.57 5.23 -6.72
N PHE A 18 -0.27 4.43 -7.73
CA PHE A 18 -0.29 4.84 -9.14
C PHE A 18 -1.72 5.01 -9.72
N ASN A 19 -2.75 4.64 -8.94
CA ASN A 19 -4.17 4.84 -9.26
C ASN A 19 -4.70 6.24 -8.96
N ALA A 20 -3.86 7.12 -8.41
CA ALA A 20 -4.28 8.48 -8.05
C ALA A 20 -3.31 9.53 -8.62
N ASP A 21 -3.81 10.72 -8.93
CA ASP A 21 -3.00 11.81 -9.44
C ASP A 21 -1.94 12.24 -8.42
N GLY A 22 -0.73 12.52 -8.91
CA GLY A 22 0.46 12.77 -8.09
C GLY A 22 1.00 11.53 -7.36
N GLY A 23 0.32 10.37 -7.40
CA GLY A 23 0.77 9.18 -6.68
C GLY A 23 0.92 9.43 -5.18
N LEU A 24 2.14 9.29 -4.65
CA LEU A 24 2.46 9.67 -3.26
C LEU A 24 2.95 11.12 -3.13
N THR A 25 3.32 11.79 -4.22
CA THR A 25 3.92 13.13 -4.18
C THR A 25 2.87 14.24 -4.07
N ILE A 26 3.24 15.35 -3.44
CA ILE A 26 2.44 16.56 -3.34
C ILE A 26 3.27 17.71 -3.93
N THR A 27 3.44 17.69 -5.23
CA THR A 27 4.34 18.60 -5.97
C THR A 27 3.65 19.24 -7.17
N ARG A 28 4.08 20.44 -7.54
CA ARG A 28 3.60 21.21 -8.69
C ARG A 28 4.47 21.08 -9.92
N VAL A 29 5.45 20.16 -9.92
CA VAL A 29 6.24 19.93 -11.14
C VAL A 29 5.33 19.51 -12.28
N PRO A 30 5.54 20.01 -13.51
CA PRO A 30 4.64 19.75 -14.63
C PRO A 30 4.57 18.27 -15.03
N GLU A 31 5.65 17.53 -14.83
CA GLU A 31 5.75 16.11 -15.13
C GLU A 31 5.11 15.19 -14.06
N ARG A 32 4.50 15.74 -12.99
CA ARG A 32 3.87 14.93 -11.95
C ARG A 32 2.86 13.95 -12.56
N TRP A 33 2.73 12.79 -11.94
CA TRP A 33 1.84 11.71 -12.39
C TRP A 33 0.39 12.16 -12.57
N PRO A 34 -0.16 12.10 -13.80
CA PRO A 34 -1.54 12.54 -14.07
C PRO A 34 -2.59 11.44 -13.82
N ALA A 35 -2.17 10.22 -13.50
CA ALA A 35 -3.02 9.03 -13.31
C ALA A 35 -4.02 8.79 -14.46
N THR A 36 -3.61 8.98 -15.71
CA THR A 36 -4.43 8.61 -16.86
C THR A 36 -4.53 7.09 -16.96
N TRP A 37 -5.67 6.58 -17.46
CA TRP A 37 -5.85 5.13 -17.58
C TRP A 37 -4.78 4.48 -18.47
N ASP A 38 -4.39 5.11 -19.57
CA ASP A 38 -3.34 4.59 -20.46
C ASP A 38 -1.98 4.51 -19.76
N GLY A 39 -1.62 5.54 -19.00
CA GLY A 39 -0.42 5.54 -18.17
C GLY A 39 -0.45 4.44 -17.09
N ILE A 40 -1.58 4.30 -16.40
CA ILE A 40 -1.80 3.25 -15.41
C ILE A 40 -1.66 1.85 -16.03
N ALA A 41 -2.33 1.59 -17.16
CA ALA A 41 -2.28 0.31 -17.84
C ALA A 41 -0.86 -0.03 -18.34
N THR A 42 -0.14 0.98 -18.83
CA THR A 42 1.27 0.85 -19.22
C THR A 42 2.15 0.50 -18.03
N THR A 43 2.03 1.25 -16.93
CA THR A 43 2.76 0.99 -15.67
C THR A 43 2.50 -0.42 -15.15
N ALA A 44 1.24 -0.86 -15.15
CA ALA A 44 0.86 -2.20 -14.69
C ALA A 44 1.47 -3.32 -15.54
N ARG A 45 1.47 -3.18 -16.88
CA ARG A 45 2.10 -4.15 -17.79
C ARG A 45 3.62 -4.19 -17.62
N LEU A 46 4.27 -3.03 -17.54
CA LEU A 46 5.72 -2.97 -17.31
C LEU A 46 6.13 -3.66 -16.00
N ALA A 47 5.37 -3.42 -14.93
CA ALA A 47 5.62 -4.06 -13.63
C ALA A 47 5.39 -5.60 -13.71
N ASP A 48 4.35 -6.05 -14.40
CA ASP A 48 4.03 -7.47 -14.62
C ASP A 48 5.12 -8.17 -15.44
N GLU A 49 5.53 -7.57 -16.55
CA GLU A 49 6.56 -8.10 -17.45
C GLU A 49 7.95 -8.14 -16.80
N ALA A 50 8.26 -7.18 -15.94
CA ALA A 50 9.51 -7.12 -15.17
C ALA A 50 9.54 -8.13 -14.01
N GLY A 51 8.43 -8.79 -13.69
CA GLY A 51 8.33 -9.76 -12.62
C GLY A 51 8.22 -9.14 -11.23
N LEU A 52 7.65 -7.94 -11.10
CA LEU A 52 7.28 -7.39 -9.79
C LEU A 52 6.13 -8.21 -9.19
N GLU A 53 6.02 -8.23 -7.87
CA GLU A 53 5.09 -9.12 -7.18
C GLU A 53 3.68 -8.56 -7.05
N PHE A 54 3.51 -7.24 -6.89
CA PHE A 54 2.17 -6.72 -6.63
C PHE A 54 1.94 -5.26 -7.05
N LEU A 55 0.68 -4.97 -7.33
CA LEU A 55 0.13 -3.64 -7.58
C LEU A 55 -0.78 -3.27 -6.42
N LEU A 56 -0.51 -2.17 -5.74
CA LEU A 56 -1.24 -1.72 -4.55
C LEU A 56 -1.83 -0.32 -4.78
N PRO A 57 -3.14 -0.19 -5.00
CA PRO A 57 -3.79 1.12 -5.08
C PRO A 57 -4.00 1.74 -3.70
N ILE A 58 -4.06 3.07 -3.63
CA ILE A 58 -4.62 3.75 -2.46
C ILE A 58 -6.15 3.84 -2.60
N ALA A 59 -6.87 3.68 -1.50
CA ALA A 59 -8.27 4.09 -1.43
C ALA A 59 -8.33 5.58 -1.06
N ARG A 60 -8.87 6.39 -1.95
CA ARG A 60 -9.02 7.82 -1.76
C ARG A 60 -10.32 8.29 -2.39
N TRP A 61 -11.06 9.13 -1.68
CA TRP A 61 -12.36 9.63 -2.10
C TRP A 61 -12.41 11.17 -2.17
N LYS A 62 -11.39 11.82 -1.62
CA LYS A 62 -11.28 13.28 -1.56
C LYS A 62 -9.82 13.68 -1.57
N GLY A 63 -9.48 14.71 -2.35
CA GLY A 63 -8.15 15.30 -2.39
C GLY A 63 -7.77 16.02 -1.10
N PHE A 64 -6.54 16.50 -1.04
CA PHE A 64 -5.98 17.18 0.14
C PHE A 64 -6.11 18.70 0.10
N GLY A 65 -6.93 19.24 -0.80
CA GLY A 65 -7.01 20.70 -0.99
C GLY A 65 -5.71 21.29 -1.58
N GLY A 66 -5.48 22.58 -1.31
CA GLY A 66 -4.36 23.30 -1.90
C GLY A 66 -4.58 23.66 -3.37
N GLU A 67 -3.51 24.04 -4.07
CA GLU A 67 -3.58 24.46 -5.46
C GLU A 67 -3.91 23.28 -6.39
N LEU A 68 -3.32 22.12 -6.13
CA LEU A 68 -3.45 20.93 -6.97
C LEU A 68 -4.58 20.00 -6.55
N ASN A 69 -5.07 20.14 -5.32
CA ASN A 69 -6.01 19.19 -4.72
C ASN A 69 -5.57 17.73 -4.93
N SER A 70 -4.29 17.44 -4.68
CA SER A 70 -3.65 16.16 -4.97
C SER A 70 -4.48 14.97 -4.51
N ARG A 71 -4.58 13.95 -5.36
CA ARG A 71 -5.36 12.72 -5.17
C ARG A 71 -6.88 12.90 -5.23
N GLU A 72 -7.38 14.04 -5.71
CA GLU A 72 -8.80 14.20 -6.04
C GLU A 72 -9.19 13.24 -7.17
N THR A 73 -8.37 13.15 -8.20
CA THR A 73 -8.53 12.12 -9.23
C THR A 73 -7.93 10.82 -8.73
N SER A 74 -8.79 9.85 -8.42
CA SER A 74 -8.40 8.51 -7.99
C SER A 74 -9.41 7.47 -8.46
N TYR A 75 -8.94 6.26 -8.75
CA TYR A 75 -9.80 5.16 -9.20
C TYR A 75 -10.22 4.30 -8.01
N GLU A 76 -11.50 3.89 -7.99
CA GLU A 76 -12.04 2.97 -6.98
C GLU A 76 -11.32 1.62 -7.06
N THR A 77 -10.92 1.09 -5.91
CA THR A 77 -9.86 0.09 -5.85
C THR A 77 -10.30 -1.35 -6.17
N LEU A 78 -11.57 -1.71 -5.95
CA LEU A 78 -12.09 -3.04 -6.31
C LEU A 78 -12.29 -3.15 -7.83
N THR A 79 -12.95 -2.16 -8.44
CA THR A 79 -13.12 -2.10 -9.89
C THR A 79 -11.79 -1.91 -10.63
N PHE A 80 -10.88 -1.13 -10.04
CA PHE A 80 -9.52 -0.95 -10.54
C PHE A 80 -8.74 -2.27 -10.56
N ALA A 81 -8.76 -3.04 -9.47
CA ALA A 81 -8.11 -4.34 -9.42
C ALA A 81 -8.70 -5.33 -10.43
N ALA A 82 -10.03 -5.32 -10.63
CA ALA A 82 -10.67 -6.14 -11.65
C ALA A 82 -10.20 -5.78 -13.07
N ALA A 83 -10.10 -4.48 -13.38
CA ALA A 83 -9.60 -4.01 -14.66
C ALA A 83 -8.12 -4.41 -14.89
N LEU A 84 -7.26 -4.24 -13.87
CA LEU A 84 -5.86 -4.65 -13.93
C LEU A 84 -5.69 -6.17 -14.07
N ALA A 85 -6.53 -6.97 -13.43
CA ALA A 85 -6.54 -8.43 -13.57
C ALA A 85 -6.72 -8.88 -15.02
N GLY A 86 -7.51 -8.12 -15.80
CA GLY A 86 -7.76 -8.38 -17.22
C GLY A 86 -6.59 -8.03 -18.16
N ILE A 87 -5.65 -7.20 -17.73
CA ILE A 87 -4.54 -6.70 -18.57
C ILE A 87 -3.15 -7.16 -18.12
N THR A 88 -3.07 -7.88 -17.00
CA THR A 88 -1.84 -8.46 -16.42
C THR A 88 -1.94 -9.97 -16.32
N LYS A 89 -0.79 -10.67 -16.23
CA LYS A 89 -0.74 -12.14 -16.26
C LYS A 89 -0.19 -12.77 -14.96
N ASN A 90 0.81 -12.15 -14.36
CA ASN A 90 1.59 -12.74 -13.26
C ASN A 90 1.47 -11.97 -11.95
N ILE A 91 1.50 -10.64 -12.01
CA ILE A 91 1.54 -9.75 -10.86
C ILE A 91 0.25 -9.83 -10.03
N ALA A 92 0.36 -9.80 -8.71
CA ALA A 92 -0.80 -9.72 -7.83
C ALA A 92 -1.47 -8.35 -7.92
N VAL A 93 -2.81 -8.35 -7.94
CA VAL A 93 -3.62 -7.14 -7.99
C VAL A 93 -4.34 -6.96 -6.66
N PHE A 94 -3.94 -5.96 -5.90
CA PHE A 94 -4.58 -5.64 -4.61
C PHE A 94 -5.72 -4.65 -4.80
N SER A 95 -6.70 -4.77 -3.91
CA SER A 95 -7.69 -3.74 -3.63
C SER A 95 -7.43 -3.16 -2.25
N THR A 96 -7.64 -1.87 -2.04
CA THR A 96 -7.59 -1.24 -0.72
C THR A 96 -9.02 -0.86 -0.30
N VAL A 97 -9.46 -1.37 0.83
CA VAL A 97 -10.84 -1.19 1.31
C VAL A 97 -10.85 -0.51 2.66
N HIS A 98 -11.63 0.57 2.79
CA HIS A 98 -11.97 1.15 4.08
C HIS A 98 -13.16 0.40 4.70
N VAL A 99 -12.91 -0.27 5.81
CA VAL A 99 -13.92 -1.08 6.55
C VAL A 99 -15.26 -0.36 6.75
N PRO A 100 -15.29 0.92 7.18
CA PRO A 100 -16.56 1.61 7.39
C PRO A 100 -17.37 1.87 6.11
N MET A 101 -16.70 1.94 4.94
CA MET A 101 -17.31 2.31 3.67
C MET A 101 -17.81 1.12 2.87
N VAL A 102 -17.26 -0.07 3.10
CA VAL A 102 -17.53 -1.25 2.28
C VAL A 102 -18.03 -2.39 3.16
N HIS A 103 -19.27 -2.82 2.91
CA HIS A 103 -19.87 -3.92 3.65
C HIS A 103 -19.10 -5.24 3.42
N PRO A 104 -18.84 -6.09 4.45
CA PRO A 104 -18.00 -7.29 4.31
C PRO A 104 -18.55 -8.29 3.28
N VAL A 105 -19.85 -8.46 3.18
CA VAL A 105 -20.47 -9.35 2.18
C VAL A 105 -20.22 -8.86 0.75
N PHE A 106 -20.29 -7.54 0.53
CA PHE A 106 -19.95 -6.95 -0.77
C PHE A 106 -18.47 -7.14 -1.08
N ALA A 107 -17.59 -6.80 -0.15
CA ALA A 107 -16.14 -6.94 -0.32
C ALA A 107 -15.75 -8.39 -0.63
N ALA A 108 -16.30 -9.36 0.10
CA ALA A 108 -16.06 -10.78 -0.15
C ALA A 108 -16.49 -11.21 -1.56
N LYS A 109 -17.65 -10.78 -2.00
CA LYS A 109 -18.15 -11.09 -3.36
C LYS A 109 -17.27 -10.47 -4.44
N ALA A 110 -16.95 -9.18 -4.31
CA ALA A 110 -16.11 -8.47 -5.26
C ALA A 110 -14.71 -9.08 -5.35
N LEU A 111 -14.09 -9.35 -4.20
CA LEU A 111 -12.74 -9.94 -4.14
C LEU A 111 -12.70 -11.36 -4.72
N SER A 112 -13.73 -12.20 -4.46
CA SER A 112 -13.86 -13.50 -5.13
C SER A 112 -13.93 -13.37 -6.65
N THR A 113 -14.67 -12.38 -7.15
CA THR A 113 -14.76 -12.11 -8.59
C THR A 113 -13.40 -11.73 -9.18
N ILE A 114 -12.68 -10.83 -8.50
CA ILE A 114 -11.32 -10.42 -8.90
C ILE A 114 -10.37 -11.62 -8.86
N ASP A 115 -10.50 -12.48 -7.85
CA ASP A 115 -9.65 -13.65 -7.70
C ASP A 115 -9.85 -14.66 -8.84
N HIS A 116 -11.08 -14.91 -9.25
CA HIS A 116 -11.37 -15.70 -10.45
C HIS A 116 -10.88 -15.04 -11.74
N ALA A 117 -11.12 -13.74 -11.92
CA ALA A 117 -10.70 -13.01 -13.10
C ALA A 117 -9.18 -12.96 -13.24
N SER A 118 -8.45 -12.91 -12.13
CA SER A 118 -6.99 -12.91 -12.10
C SER A 118 -6.35 -14.30 -12.08
N GLY A 119 -7.14 -15.37 -11.94
CA GLY A 119 -6.61 -16.73 -11.79
C GLY A 119 -5.89 -16.97 -10.46
N GLY A 120 -6.40 -16.36 -9.36
CA GLY A 120 -5.84 -16.55 -8.01
C GLY A 120 -4.75 -15.54 -7.64
N ARG A 121 -4.79 -14.32 -8.20
CA ARG A 121 -3.79 -13.25 -7.93
C ARG A 121 -4.37 -12.06 -7.17
N ALA A 122 -5.60 -12.13 -6.68
CA ALA A 122 -6.21 -11.05 -5.92
C ALA A 122 -5.58 -10.90 -4.54
N GLY A 123 -5.46 -9.66 -4.07
CA GLY A 123 -5.07 -9.33 -2.70
C GLY A 123 -5.98 -8.25 -2.11
N LEU A 124 -6.03 -8.18 -0.78
CA LEU A 124 -6.84 -7.21 -0.07
C LEU A 124 -6.02 -6.44 0.97
N ASN A 125 -5.95 -5.13 0.83
CA ASN A 125 -5.44 -4.24 1.87
C ASN A 125 -6.62 -3.73 2.72
N ILE A 126 -6.67 -4.14 3.98
CA ILE A 126 -7.74 -3.79 4.91
C ILE A 126 -7.34 -2.52 5.67
N VAL A 127 -8.12 -1.45 5.55
CA VAL A 127 -7.89 -0.18 6.24
C VAL A 127 -9.08 0.11 7.16
N CYS A 128 -8.83 0.24 8.46
CA CYS A 128 -9.89 0.51 9.45
C CYS A 128 -10.43 1.95 9.40
N GLY A 129 -9.90 2.78 8.50
CA GLY A 129 -10.31 4.17 8.30
C GLY A 129 -9.57 5.15 9.20
N TRP A 130 -9.32 6.37 8.69
CA TRP A 130 -8.58 7.40 9.44
C TRP A 130 -8.98 8.84 9.07
N ASN A 131 -9.65 9.05 7.93
CA ASN A 131 -10.01 10.37 7.44
C ASN A 131 -11.50 10.66 7.64
N PRO A 132 -11.88 11.49 8.64
CA PRO A 132 -13.28 11.82 8.89
C PRO A 132 -13.99 12.47 7.70
N GLU A 133 -13.28 13.30 6.93
CA GLU A 133 -13.88 14.00 5.79
C GLU A 133 -14.33 13.05 4.67
N GLU A 134 -13.67 11.89 4.52
CA GLU A 134 -14.11 10.86 3.58
C GLU A 134 -15.34 10.13 4.12
N PHE A 135 -15.47 9.96 5.43
CA PHE A 135 -16.66 9.35 6.03
C PHE A 135 -17.90 10.23 5.87
N ASP A 136 -17.71 11.56 5.96
CA ASP A 136 -18.79 12.52 5.73
C ASP A 136 -19.38 12.42 4.32
N LEU A 137 -18.56 12.11 3.28
CA LEU A 137 -19.04 11.88 1.91
C LEU A 137 -20.04 10.70 1.82
N PHE A 138 -19.89 9.72 2.68
CA PHE A 138 -20.75 8.53 2.74
C PHE A 138 -21.87 8.65 3.80
N GLY A 139 -21.95 9.78 4.50
CA GLY A 139 -22.88 9.96 5.61
C GLY A 139 -22.63 9.00 6.77
N LEU A 140 -21.37 8.59 6.97
CA LEU A 140 -20.99 7.61 7.97
C LEU A 140 -20.52 8.28 9.27
N THR A 141 -20.95 7.73 10.41
CA THR A 141 -20.41 8.08 11.71
C THR A 141 -19.20 7.24 12.03
N VAL A 142 -18.11 7.89 12.46
CA VAL A 142 -16.91 7.19 12.91
C VAL A 142 -17.24 6.42 14.20
N VAL A 143 -17.00 5.11 14.19
CA VAL A 143 -17.15 4.28 15.40
C VAL A 143 -15.96 4.51 16.35
N GLU A 144 -16.23 4.45 17.65
CA GLU A 144 -15.22 4.66 18.69
C GLU A 144 -14.05 3.67 18.56
N ASP A 145 -14.36 2.38 18.40
CA ASP A 145 -13.35 1.33 18.20
C ASP A 145 -13.38 0.77 16.77
N ARG A 146 -12.66 1.49 15.89
CA ARG A 146 -12.52 1.11 14.47
C ARG A 146 -11.78 -0.21 14.25
N TYR A 147 -10.90 -0.59 15.19
CA TYR A 147 -10.16 -1.85 15.06
C TYR A 147 -11.01 -3.05 15.47
N ALA A 148 -11.86 -2.91 16.49
CA ALA A 148 -12.84 -3.94 16.81
C ALA A 148 -13.84 -4.16 15.66
N GLN A 149 -14.33 -3.08 15.04
CA GLN A 149 -15.13 -3.19 13.82
C GLN A 149 -14.37 -3.89 12.70
N GLY A 150 -13.09 -3.55 12.51
CA GLY A 150 -12.24 -4.19 11.51
C GLY A 150 -12.05 -5.70 11.74
N LEU A 151 -11.86 -6.13 13.00
CA LEU A 151 -11.74 -7.54 13.33
C LEU A 151 -13.03 -8.31 13.05
N GLU A 152 -14.20 -7.76 13.42
CA GLU A 152 -15.49 -8.35 13.12
C GLU A 152 -15.72 -8.44 11.60
N TRP A 153 -15.37 -7.38 10.86
CA TRP A 153 -15.44 -7.34 9.41
C TRP A 153 -14.55 -8.41 8.75
N ALA A 154 -13.30 -8.55 9.21
CA ALA A 154 -12.36 -9.54 8.70
C ALA A 154 -12.80 -10.98 9.02
N ASP A 155 -13.35 -11.20 10.21
CA ASP A 155 -13.91 -12.50 10.61
C ASP A 155 -15.07 -12.90 9.67
N ILE A 156 -15.99 -12.00 9.39
CA ILE A 156 -17.11 -12.25 8.47
C ILE A 156 -16.58 -12.67 7.08
N ILE A 157 -15.58 -11.97 6.54
CA ILE A 157 -14.99 -12.32 5.25
C ILE A 157 -14.31 -13.70 5.30
N ASN A 158 -13.56 -13.98 6.34
CA ASN A 158 -12.92 -15.29 6.51
C ASN A 158 -13.98 -16.39 6.55
N ARG A 159 -15.06 -16.22 7.31
CA ARG A 159 -16.17 -17.18 7.38
C ARG A 159 -16.85 -17.37 6.04
N ILE A 160 -17.12 -16.29 5.28
CA ILE A 160 -17.67 -16.37 3.91
C ILE A 160 -16.81 -17.25 3.00
N TYR A 161 -15.49 -17.25 3.18
CA TYR A 161 -14.56 -18.02 2.34
C TYR A 161 -14.31 -19.45 2.84
N THR A 162 -14.54 -19.74 4.11
CA THR A 162 -14.17 -21.01 4.71
C THR A 162 -15.36 -21.87 5.12
N GLU A 163 -16.50 -21.26 5.45
CA GLU A 163 -17.69 -22.03 5.82
C GLU A 163 -18.41 -22.57 4.55
N THR A 164 -18.82 -23.82 4.62
CA THR A 164 -19.50 -24.51 3.50
C THR A 164 -21.02 -24.30 3.53
N GLU A 165 -21.56 -24.16 4.73
CA GLU A 165 -22.99 -23.92 4.97
C GLU A 165 -23.27 -22.44 5.23
N PRO A 166 -24.46 -21.95 4.89
CA PRO A 166 -24.85 -20.60 5.25
C PRO A 166 -24.86 -20.38 6.77
N PHE A 167 -24.43 -19.20 7.20
CA PHE A 167 -24.34 -18.85 8.61
C PHE A 167 -25.06 -17.53 8.94
N ASP A 168 -25.43 -17.40 10.20
CA ASP A 168 -25.88 -16.15 10.79
C ASP A 168 -24.71 -15.50 11.55
N HIS A 169 -24.66 -14.18 11.54
CA HIS A 169 -23.71 -13.40 12.34
C HIS A 169 -24.46 -12.36 13.19
N ASN A 170 -24.26 -12.39 14.51
CA ASN A 170 -24.86 -11.49 15.48
C ASN A 170 -23.74 -10.77 16.25
N GLY A 171 -23.02 -9.86 15.57
CA GLY A 171 -21.92 -9.10 16.16
C GLY A 171 -22.35 -7.74 16.71
N LYS A 172 -21.37 -6.99 17.15
CA LYS A 172 -21.58 -5.61 17.63
C LYS A 172 -21.84 -4.63 16.49
N TYR A 173 -21.16 -4.82 15.37
CA TYR A 173 -21.18 -3.89 14.22
C TYR A 173 -21.98 -4.42 13.06
N TYR A 174 -22.12 -5.74 12.92
CA TYR A 174 -22.84 -6.37 11.81
C TYR A 174 -23.86 -7.38 12.30
N GLN A 175 -25.07 -7.32 11.72
CA GLN A 175 -26.17 -8.25 11.97
C GLN A 175 -26.56 -8.88 10.62
N LEU A 176 -26.17 -10.13 10.41
CA LEU A 176 -26.31 -10.80 9.11
C LEU A 176 -27.12 -12.09 9.26
N ARG A 177 -27.84 -12.47 8.22
CA ARG A 177 -28.65 -13.69 8.19
C ARG A 177 -28.36 -14.47 6.92
N ASN A 178 -28.25 -15.79 7.06
CA ASN A 178 -28.14 -16.73 5.96
C ASN A 178 -27.01 -16.37 4.97
N VAL A 179 -25.85 -15.96 5.48
CA VAL A 179 -24.70 -15.52 4.67
C VAL A 179 -24.04 -16.72 4.04
N SER A 180 -23.75 -16.64 2.75
CA SER A 180 -22.95 -17.64 2.03
C SER A 180 -22.06 -16.98 0.99
N GLY A 181 -20.90 -17.61 0.71
CA GLY A 181 -19.91 -17.10 -0.25
C GLY A 181 -19.75 -17.98 -1.48
N LYS A 182 -20.43 -17.64 -2.56
CA LYS A 182 -20.24 -18.32 -3.87
C LYS A 182 -20.11 -17.29 -4.99
N PRO A 183 -19.17 -17.48 -5.96
CA PRO A 183 -18.18 -18.53 -5.94
C PRO A 183 -17.17 -18.35 -4.78
N GLN A 184 -16.62 -19.45 -4.30
CA GLN A 184 -15.47 -19.43 -3.38
C GLN A 184 -14.24 -18.91 -4.15
N PRO A 185 -13.29 -18.18 -3.54
CA PRO A 185 -12.09 -17.73 -4.24
C PRO A 185 -11.26 -18.91 -4.77
N VAL A 186 -10.42 -18.65 -5.77
CA VAL A 186 -9.44 -19.61 -6.28
C VAL A 186 -8.38 -19.91 -5.24
N GLN A 187 -7.89 -18.87 -4.56
CA GLN A 187 -6.93 -18.98 -3.46
C GLN A 187 -7.55 -19.71 -2.25
N ARG A 188 -6.73 -20.47 -1.53
CA ARG A 188 -7.15 -21.18 -0.32
C ARG A 188 -6.21 -20.85 0.86
N PRO A 189 -6.74 -20.64 2.05
CA PRO A 189 -8.17 -20.63 2.43
C PRO A 189 -8.92 -19.39 1.94
N ARG A 190 -8.21 -18.32 1.55
CA ARG A 190 -8.74 -17.01 1.13
C ARG A 190 -7.69 -16.25 0.32
N PRO A 191 -8.07 -15.17 -0.38
CA PRO A 191 -7.10 -14.22 -0.94
C PRO A 191 -6.18 -13.64 0.14
N ILE A 192 -4.93 -13.35 -0.25
CA ILE A 192 -3.93 -12.74 0.62
C ILE A 192 -4.41 -11.39 1.15
N THR A 193 -4.12 -11.13 2.42
CA THR A 193 -4.48 -9.88 3.09
C THR A 193 -3.25 -9.10 3.57
N LEU A 194 -3.37 -7.79 3.49
CA LEU A 194 -2.40 -6.81 3.95
C LEU A 194 -3.13 -5.78 4.83
N ASN A 195 -2.45 -5.22 5.81
CA ASN A 195 -2.99 -4.09 6.56
C ASN A 195 -1.93 -3.00 6.70
N ALA A 196 -2.33 -1.76 6.41
CA ALA A 196 -1.49 -0.59 6.59
C ALA A 196 -1.64 -0.05 8.01
N ALA A 197 -0.64 -0.27 8.87
CA ALA A 197 -0.65 0.19 10.25
C ALA A 197 0.73 0.63 10.76
N PHE A 198 0.71 1.63 11.64
CA PHE A 198 1.90 2.15 12.31
C PHE A 198 1.80 2.01 13.85
N SER A 199 0.64 2.30 14.43
CA SER A 199 0.43 2.27 15.88
C SER A 199 0.45 0.86 16.47
N PRO A 200 0.78 0.68 17.76
CA PRO A 200 0.72 -0.62 18.42
C PRO A 200 -0.64 -1.31 18.30
N THR A 201 -1.74 -0.55 18.40
CA THR A 201 -3.12 -1.07 18.23
C THR A 201 -3.35 -1.54 16.80
N GLY A 202 -2.89 -0.77 15.80
CA GLY A 202 -2.97 -1.15 14.39
C GLY A 202 -2.12 -2.38 14.08
N ARG A 203 -0.92 -2.49 14.63
CA ARG A 203 -0.11 -3.71 14.50
C ARG A 203 -0.76 -4.93 15.16
N ASN A 204 -1.46 -4.73 16.28
CA ASN A 204 -2.25 -5.81 16.88
C ASN A 204 -3.38 -6.27 15.95
N PHE A 205 -4.10 -5.33 15.34
CA PHE A 205 -5.09 -5.65 14.32
C PHE A 205 -4.47 -6.43 13.15
N ALA A 206 -3.34 -5.95 12.58
CA ALA A 206 -2.63 -6.62 11.49
C ALA A 206 -2.26 -8.07 11.86
N ALA A 207 -1.77 -8.30 13.09
CA ALA A 207 -1.40 -9.63 13.56
C ALA A 207 -2.58 -10.62 13.56
N HIS A 208 -3.79 -10.16 13.79
CA HIS A 208 -5.00 -11.01 13.78
C HIS A 208 -5.63 -11.15 12.39
N ALA A 209 -5.63 -10.08 11.59
CA ALA A 209 -6.46 -9.99 10.38
C ALA A 209 -5.68 -10.07 9.05
N ALA A 210 -4.35 -9.89 9.05
CA ALA A 210 -3.56 -9.77 7.83
C ALA A 210 -2.42 -10.80 7.75
N ASP A 211 -2.00 -11.14 6.54
CA ASP A 211 -0.82 -11.98 6.27
C ASP A 211 0.45 -11.11 6.26
N PHE A 212 0.30 -9.82 5.96
CA PHE A 212 1.39 -8.87 5.90
C PHE A 212 1.02 -7.56 6.58
N LEU A 213 1.98 -6.98 7.32
CA LEU A 213 1.94 -5.59 7.74
C LEU A 213 2.57 -4.72 6.65
N PHE A 214 1.94 -3.59 6.34
CA PHE A 214 2.49 -2.52 5.51
C PHE A 214 2.69 -1.28 6.38
N THR A 215 3.93 -0.81 6.53
CA THR A 215 4.27 0.26 7.48
C THR A 215 5.30 1.23 6.93
N THR A 216 5.48 2.36 7.59
CA THR A 216 6.53 3.34 7.29
C THR A 216 7.49 3.45 8.47
N PHE A 217 8.70 3.95 8.22
CA PHE A 217 9.72 4.16 9.24
C PHE A 217 10.61 5.37 8.90
N MET A 218 11.31 5.90 9.89
CA MET A 218 12.22 7.03 9.69
C MET A 218 13.57 6.59 9.12
N ASP A 219 14.09 5.49 9.63
CA ASP A 219 15.34 4.83 9.21
C ASP A 219 15.18 3.31 9.33
N ILE A 220 16.07 2.56 8.68
CA ILE A 220 15.99 1.09 8.62
C ILE A 220 16.11 0.48 10.02
N GLU A 221 16.89 1.08 10.91
CA GLU A 221 17.08 0.59 12.29
C GLU A 221 15.78 0.68 13.08
N SER A 222 15.11 1.84 13.07
CA SER A 222 13.80 1.99 13.70
C SER A 222 12.74 1.10 13.06
N GLY A 223 12.84 0.88 11.74
CA GLY A 223 11.99 -0.06 11.00
C GLY A 223 12.13 -1.50 11.47
N SER A 224 13.33 -1.94 11.86
CA SER A 224 13.58 -3.29 12.36
C SER A 224 12.83 -3.62 13.65
N THR A 225 12.49 -2.61 14.44
CA THR A 225 11.67 -2.77 15.65
C THR A 225 10.25 -3.21 15.31
N HIS A 226 9.68 -2.73 14.20
CA HIS A 226 8.37 -3.15 13.71
C HIS A 226 8.38 -4.64 13.30
N ILE A 227 9.48 -5.11 12.69
CA ILE A 227 9.65 -6.50 12.30
C ILE A 227 9.69 -7.39 13.54
N THR A 228 10.49 -7.02 14.54
CA THR A 228 10.60 -7.76 15.81
C THR A 228 9.25 -7.82 16.54
N ASP A 229 8.53 -6.70 16.63
CA ASP A 229 7.19 -6.64 17.23
C ASP A 229 6.20 -7.55 16.49
N MET A 230 6.18 -7.51 15.14
CA MET A 230 5.28 -8.34 14.35
C MET A 230 5.60 -9.82 14.43
N LYS A 231 6.88 -10.20 14.45
CA LYS A 231 7.31 -11.60 14.68
C LYS A 231 6.83 -12.11 16.03
N SER A 232 7.00 -11.31 17.10
CA SER A 232 6.54 -11.66 18.44
C SER A 232 5.01 -11.86 18.49
N ARG A 233 4.25 -10.94 17.90
CA ARG A 233 2.78 -11.04 17.82
C ARG A 233 2.33 -12.24 17.00
N GLY A 234 2.97 -12.47 15.85
CA GLY A 234 2.69 -13.62 15.00
C GLY A 234 2.94 -14.93 15.71
N GLN A 235 4.09 -15.08 16.38
CA GLN A 235 4.42 -16.28 17.16
C GLN A 235 3.37 -16.57 18.24
N ALA A 236 2.90 -15.54 18.95
CA ALA A 236 1.86 -15.70 19.97
C ALA A 236 0.53 -16.21 19.40
N LEU A 237 0.29 -16.02 18.10
CA LEU A 237 -0.91 -16.43 17.37
C LEU A 237 -0.68 -17.67 16.47
N GLY A 238 0.52 -18.26 16.48
CA GLY A 238 0.89 -19.35 15.60
C GLY A 238 0.94 -18.96 14.11
N ARG A 239 1.27 -17.67 13.81
CA ARG A 239 1.30 -17.10 12.46
C ARG A 239 2.67 -16.55 12.13
N ASP A 240 3.03 -16.61 10.85
CA ASP A 240 4.17 -15.86 10.29
C ASP A 240 3.63 -14.64 9.52
N ILE A 241 4.06 -13.44 9.92
CA ILE A 241 3.56 -12.18 9.37
C ILE A 241 4.72 -11.39 8.79
N GLY A 242 4.77 -11.31 7.48
CA GLY A 242 5.78 -10.52 6.78
C GLY A 242 5.54 -9.01 6.94
N VAL A 243 6.62 -8.24 6.95
CA VAL A 243 6.55 -6.77 7.06
C VAL A 243 7.05 -6.14 5.78
N PHE A 244 6.20 -5.32 5.18
CA PHE A 244 6.50 -4.50 4.02
C PHE A 244 6.59 -3.04 4.40
N THR A 245 7.33 -2.29 3.58
CA THR A 245 7.37 -0.83 3.65
C THR A 245 7.01 -0.18 2.34
N THR A 246 7.05 1.14 2.28
CA THR A 246 6.87 1.93 1.05
C THR A 246 8.00 2.92 0.90
N CYS A 247 8.47 3.07 -0.33
CA CYS A 247 9.53 4.00 -0.70
C CYS A 247 9.07 4.93 -1.82
N HIS A 248 9.52 6.19 -1.76
CA HIS A 248 9.54 7.05 -2.95
C HIS A 248 10.94 7.02 -3.55
N VAL A 249 11.00 6.90 -4.86
CA VAL A 249 12.24 6.62 -5.58
C VAL A 249 12.61 7.82 -6.46
N VAL A 250 13.86 8.27 -6.35
CA VAL A 250 14.50 9.22 -7.27
C VAL A 250 15.79 8.57 -7.75
N CYS A 251 15.69 7.82 -8.84
CA CYS A 251 16.81 7.11 -9.44
C CYS A 251 17.39 7.94 -10.58
N ARG A 252 18.66 8.35 -10.48
CA ARG A 252 19.35 9.16 -11.50
C ARG A 252 20.76 8.62 -11.74
N PRO A 253 21.41 8.97 -12.88
CA PRO A 253 22.76 8.50 -13.19
C PRO A 253 23.81 8.94 -12.17
N THR A 254 23.63 10.09 -11.50
CA THR A 254 24.53 10.58 -10.45
C THR A 254 23.79 10.92 -9.16
N GLN A 255 24.50 10.90 -8.05
CA GLN A 255 23.96 11.23 -6.73
C GLN A 255 23.47 12.69 -6.68
N GLU A 256 24.28 13.60 -7.22
CA GLU A 256 23.96 15.02 -7.26
C GLU A 256 22.70 15.32 -8.06
N ALA A 257 22.50 14.64 -9.18
CA ALA A 257 21.27 14.79 -9.98
C ALA A 257 20.03 14.29 -9.25
N ALA A 258 20.15 13.19 -8.51
CA ALA A 258 19.07 12.64 -7.70
C ALA A 258 18.68 13.59 -6.55
N GLU A 259 19.67 14.07 -5.82
CA GLU A 259 19.47 14.99 -4.69
C GLU A 259 18.90 16.35 -5.15
N ALA A 260 19.41 16.88 -6.25
CA ALA A 260 18.90 18.14 -6.82
C ALA A 260 17.44 18.02 -7.26
N TYR A 261 17.07 16.90 -7.90
CA TYR A 261 15.68 16.67 -8.29
C TYR A 261 14.78 16.44 -7.08
N TYR A 262 15.26 15.71 -6.07
CA TYR A 262 14.54 15.50 -4.81
C TYR A 262 14.25 16.82 -4.10
N GLU A 263 15.24 17.71 -4.01
CA GLU A 263 15.07 19.05 -3.44
C GLU A 263 14.10 19.89 -4.27
N HIS A 264 14.21 19.84 -5.61
CA HIS A 264 13.35 20.56 -6.50
C HIS A 264 11.88 20.22 -6.30
N TYR A 265 11.50 18.94 -6.42
CA TYR A 265 10.08 18.59 -6.37
C TYR A 265 9.49 18.57 -4.96
N ALA A 266 10.28 18.18 -3.95
CA ALA A 266 9.80 17.98 -2.58
C ALA A 266 9.84 19.24 -1.71
N VAL A 267 10.65 20.23 -2.09
CA VAL A 267 10.82 21.48 -1.34
C VAL A 267 10.42 22.69 -2.17
N THR A 268 11.08 22.90 -3.32
CA THR A 268 10.85 24.09 -4.15
C THR A 268 9.46 24.10 -4.77
N MET A 269 9.02 22.96 -5.30
CA MET A 269 7.78 22.83 -6.06
C MET A 269 6.65 22.14 -5.24
N GLN A 270 6.79 22.02 -3.93
CA GLN A 270 5.72 21.44 -3.12
C GLN A 270 4.45 22.31 -3.16
N ASP A 271 3.28 21.69 -3.17
CA ASP A 271 2.03 22.37 -2.83
C ASP A 271 1.92 22.49 -1.32
N THR A 272 2.36 23.65 -0.81
CA THR A 272 2.47 23.90 0.63
C THR A 272 1.14 23.73 1.36
N ALA A 273 0.03 24.19 0.79
CA ALA A 273 -1.29 24.11 1.41
C ALA A 273 -1.78 22.64 1.52
N SER A 274 -1.58 21.84 0.46
CA SER A 274 -1.89 20.40 0.50
C SER A 274 -1.02 19.65 1.51
N VAL A 275 0.28 19.97 1.58
CA VAL A 275 1.19 19.34 2.55
C VAL A 275 0.77 19.68 3.98
N ASP A 276 0.45 20.95 4.26
CA ASP A 276 0.00 21.40 5.58
C ASP A 276 -1.31 20.73 6.00
N PHE A 277 -2.27 20.65 5.08
CA PHE A 277 -3.54 19.96 5.32
C PHE A 277 -3.30 18.48 5.68
N TYR A 278 -2.48 17.78 4.89
CA TYR A 278 -2.20 16.36 5.10
C TYR A 278 -1.45 16.11 6.40
N MET A 279 -0.44 16.92 6.71
CA MET A 279 0.30 16.82 7.96
C MET A 279 -0.62 17.05 9.16
N LYS A 280 -1.45 18.10 9.14
CA LYS A 280 -2.42 18.40 10.20
C LYS A 280 -3.42 17.27 10.41
N ALA A 281 -3.88 16.62 9.35
CA ALA A 281 -4.76 15.46 9.43
C ALA A 281 -4.09 14.26 10.12
N LYS A 282 -2.76 14.11 9.97
CA LYS A 282 -1.95 13.08 10.62
C LYS A 282 -1.54 13.46 12.05
N GLU A 283 -1.25 14.74 12.33
CA GLU A 283 -0.77 15.25 13.61
C GLU A 283 -1.80 15.18 14.76
N LYS A 284 -3.07 15.06 14.46
CA LYS A 284 -4.10 14.78 15.50
C LYS A 284 -3.76 13.57 16.39
N ASN A 285 -2.68 12.84 16.03
CA ASN A 285 -2.20 11.65 16.72
C ASN A 285 -0.73 11.72 17.17
N SER A 286 -0.01 12.86 17.06
CA SER A 286 1.39 12.98 17.50
C SER A 286 1.71 14.35 18.12
N THR A 287 2.48 14.36 19.22
CA THR A 287 2.90 15.55 19.96
C THR A 287 4.30 16.01 19.55
N SER A 288 4.47 17.32 19.40
CA SER A 288 5.68 18.17 19.31
C SER A 288 6.97 17.58 18.72
N HIS A 289 7.44 18.14 17.60
CA HIS A 289 8.75 17.86 17.01
C HIS A 289 9.67 19.08 17.12
N GLU A 290 10.98 18.81 17.24
CA GLU A 290 12.00 19.82 17.05
C GLU A 290 12.01 20.38 15.62
N PRO A 291 12.43 21.65 15.39
CA PRO A 291 12.31 22.31 14.08
C PRO A 291 12.98 21.55 12.91
N GLU A 292 14.09 20.90 13.15
CA GLU A 292 14.81 20.13 12.11
C GLU A 292 14.10 18.82 11.79
N ALA A 293 13.67 18.08 12.80
CA ALA A 293 12.86 16.88 12.63
C ALA A 293 11.55 17.20 11.91
N TYR A 294 10.94 18.35 12.19
CA TYR A 294 9.74 18.82 11.49
C TYR A 294 10.00 19.09 9.99
N ARG A 295 11.13 19.74 9.66
CA ARG A 295 11.48 19.99 8.24
C ARG A 295 11.71 18.69 7.47
N LEU A 296 12.43 17.74 8.05
CA LEU A 296 12.66 16.44 7.43
C LEU A 296 11.35 15.68 7.23
N HIS A 297 10.48 15.69 8.24
CA HIS A 297 9.18 15.06 8.19
C HIS A 297 8.31 15.70 7.10
N ARG A 298 8.26 17.04 7.05
CA ARG A 298 7.55 17.79 6.03
C ARG A 298 8.04 17.47 4.61
N LYS A 299 9.37 17.46 4.39
CA LYS A 299 9.97 17.08 3.11
C LYS A 299 9.54 15.68 2.69
N ARG A 300 9.56 14.70 3.59
CA ARG A 300 9.12 13.34 3.32
C ARG A 300 7.63 13.25 3.01
N PHE A 301 6.80 14.08 3.65
CA PHE A 301 5.36 14.14 3.33
C PHE A 301 5.12 14.70 1.93
N ALA A 302 5.78 15.79 1.58
CA ALA A 302 5.69 16.35 0.24
C ALA A 302 6.20 15.39 -0.84
N ALA A 303 7.32 14.72 -0.56
CA ALA A 303 7.99 13.84 -1.49
C ALA A 303 7.26 12.51 -1.72
N GLY A 304 6.64 11.95 -0.68
CA GLY A 304 6.12 10.60 -0.78
C GLY A 304 5.22 10.18 0.38
N ALA A 305 4.41 11.09 0.92
CA ALA A 305 3.45 10.80 1.99
C ALA A 305 4.08 10.17 3.27
N GLY A 306 5.33 10.50 3.57
CA GLY A 306 6.07 9.97 4.70
C GLY A 306 6.78 8.64 4.45
N SER A 307 6.77 8.13 3.22
CA SER A 307 7.52 6.93 2.80
C SER A 307 9.04 7.11 2.91
N TYR A 308 9.78 6.01 2.90
CA TYR A 308 11.25 6.04 2.97
C TYR A 308 11.86 6.54 1.65
N PRO A 309 12.80 7.51 1.67
CA PRO A 309 13.44 8.02 0.46
C PRO A 309 14.50 7.06 -0.07
N LEU A 310 14.37 6.63 -1.32
CA LEU A 310 15.41 5.98 -2.11
C LEU A 310 15.89 6.97 -3.16
N VAL A 311 16.89 7.78 -2.81
CA VAL A 311 17.36 8.92 -3.61
C VAL A 311 18.82 8.73 -3.95
N GLY A 312 19.14 8.49 -5.22
CA GLY A 312 20.53 8.32 -5.63
C GLY A 312 20.70 7.59 -6.95
N THR A 313 21.90 7.04 -7.13
CA THR A 313 22.26 6.20 -8.26
C THR A 313 21.56 4.83 -8.16
N PRO A 314 21.43 4.07 -9.27
CA PRO A 314 20.92 2.70 -9.24
C PRO A 314 21.59 1.82 -8.20
N ARG A 315 22.93 1.91 -8.08
CA ARG A 315 23.71 1.15 -7.10
C ARG A 315 23.35 1.52 -5.67
N HIS A 316 23.27 2.80 -5.36
CA HIS A 316 22.88 3.28 -4.02
C HIS A 316 21.45 2.78 -3.65
N ILE A 317 20.51 2.86 -4.58
CA ILE A 317 19.14 2.38 -4.36
C ILE A 317 19.12 0.86 -4.11
N ALA A 318 19.87 0.09 -4.89
CA ALA A 318 19.98 -1.36 -4.68
C ALA A 318 20.60 -1.70 -3.31
N GLU A 319 21.65 -1.00 -2.90
CA GLU A 319 22.29 -1.16 -1.59
C GLU A 319 21.32 -0.88 -0.44
N GLU A 320 20.52 0.17 -0.52
CA GLU A 320 19.47 0.46 0.47
C GLU A 320 18.41 -0.64 0.54
N MET A 321 17.97 -1.18 -0.60
CA MET A 321 17.02 -2.30 -0.65
C MET A 321 17.64 -3.59 -0.07
N ILE A 322 18.93 -3.84 -0.31
CA ILE A 322 19.66 -4.97 0.30
C ILE A 322 19.67 -4.81 1.83
N ARG A 323 19.99 -3.63 2.35
CA ARG A 323 19.95 -3.32 3.78
C ARG A 323 18.57 -3.54 4.40
N MET A 324 17.50 -3.15 3.68
CA MET A 324 16.12 -3.43 4.12
C MET A 324 15.85 -4.93 4.21
N SER A 325 16.29 -5.71 3.22
CA SER A 325 16.15 -7.17 3.23
C SER A 325 16.92 -7.81 4.39
N GLU A 326 18.14 -7.36 4.64
CA GLU A 326 18.98 -7.81 5.76
C GLU A 326 18.36 -7.47 7.12
N ALA A 327 17.73 -6.30 7.23
CA ALA A 327 16.95 -5.92 8.42
C ALA A 327 15.69 -6.77 8.63
N GLY A 328 15.28 -7.57 7.63
CA GLY A 328 14.19 -8.53 7.70
C GLY A 328 12.86 -8.07 7.11
N PHE A 329 12.84 -6.98 6.34
CA PHE A 329 11.67 -6.62 5.55
C PHE A 329 11.43 -7.66 4.45
N ALA A 330 10.18 -8.08 4.27
CA ALA A 330 9.78 -8.99 3.21
C ALA A 330 9.78 -8.33 1.82
N GLY A 331 9.78 -7.01 1.78
CA GLY A 331 9.81 -6.22 0.56
C GLY A 331 9.39 -4.78 0.75
N THR A 332 9.31 -4.07 -0.36
CA THR A 332 8.86 -2.67 -0.41
C THR A 332 7.98 -2.41 -1.63
N THR A 333 7.19 -1.35 -1.55
CA THR A 333 6.64 -0.74 -2.75
C THR A 333 7.50 0.43 -3.20
N VAL A 334 7.49 0.67 -4.50
CA VAL A 334 8.10 1.85 -5.12
C VAL A 334 7.01 2.79 -5.62
N SER A 335 7.27 4.09 -5.49
CA SER A 335 6.45 5.17 -6.01
C SER A 335 7.36 6.24 -6.60
N PHE A 336 6.90 6.92 -7.63
CA PHE A 336 7.68 7.89 -8.40
C PHE A 336 6.93 9.20 -8.53
N VAL A 337 7.61 10.26 -8.94
CA VAL A 337 6.97 11.52 -9.35
C VAL A 337 6.15 11.30 -10.62
N ASN A 338 6.70 10.56 -11.59
CA ASN A 338 6.00 10.08 -12.78
C ASN A 338 6.33 8.60 -13.02
N PHE A 339 5.34 7.72 -12.90
CA PHE A 339 5.53 6.28 -13.05
C PHE A 339 5.91 5.87 -14.48
N ALA A 340 5.36 6.55 -15.50
CA ALA A 340 5.63 6.20 -16.90
C ALA A 340 7.08 6.51 -17.30
N ASP A 341 7.64 7.59 -16.76
CA ASP A 341 8.98 8.05 -17.13
C ASP A 341 10.08 7.40 -16.28
N GLU A 342 9.80 7.12 -15.01
CA GLU A 342 10.83 6.73 -14.04
C GLU A 342 10.89 5.21 -13.77
N LEU A 343 9.75 4.52 -13.85
CA LEU A 343 9.71 3.07 -13.64
C LEU A 343 10.58 2.30 -14.65
N PRO A 344 10.57 2.60 -15.96
CA PRO A 344 11.42 1.88 -16.93
C PRO A 344 12.91 1.94 -16.57
N TYR A 345 13.41 3.13 -16.21
CA TYR A 345 14.82 3.29 -15.81
C TYR A 345 15.14 2.53 -14.52
N PHE A 346 14.26 2.59 -13.52
CA PHE A 346 14.40 1.79 -12.30
C PHE A 346 14.45 0.28 -12.60
N LEU A 347 13.55 -0.22 -13.44
CA LEU A 347 13.52 -1.64 -13.80
C LEU A 347 14.79 -2.07 -14.56
N GLN A 348 15.27 -1.24 -15.47
CA GLN A 348 16.46 -1.52 -16.27
C GLN A 348 17.74 -1.52 -15.44
N GLU A 349 17.89 -0.58 -14.51
CA GLU A 349 19.17 -0.31 -13.84
C GLU A 349 19.25 -0.92 -12.43
N VAL A 350 18.14 -1.01 -11.70
CA VAL A 350 18.15 -1.48 -10.30
C VAL A 350 17.86 -2.98 -10.18
N LEU A 351 16.91 -3.53 -10.97
CA LEU A 351 16.57 -4.96 -10.85
C LEU A 351 17.76 -5.89 -11.10
N PRO A 352 18.65 -5.67 -12.10
CA PRO A 352 19.82 -6.51 -12.27
C PRO A 352 20.72 -6.55 -11.04
N LEU A 353 20.91 -5.42 -10.36
CA LEU A 353 21.71 -5.34 -9.14
C LEU A 353 21.09 -6.15 -7.98
N LEU A 354 19.77 -6.15 -7.87
CA LEU A 354 19.06 -6.96 -6.88
C LEU A 354 19.13 -8.47 -7.20
N ARG A 355 19.18 -8.83 -8.49
CA ARG A 355 19.42 -10.22 -8.93
C ARG A 355 20.84 -10.65 -8.60
N GLU A 356 21.86 -9.84 -8.91
CA GLU A 356 23.26 -10.09 -8.54
C GLU A 356 23.43 -10.29 -7.03
N ALA A 357 22.68 -9.55 -6.22
CA ALA A 357 22.66 -9.70 -4.76
C ALA A 357 21.87 -10.93 -4.27
N GLY A 358 21.25 -11.74 -5.16
CA GLY A 358 20.49 -12.93 -4.79
C GLY A 358 19.16 -12.62 -4.06
N LEU A 359 18.64 -11.42 -4.21
CA LEU A 359 17.34 -11.03 -3.65
C LEU A 359 16.17 -11.37 -4.58
N ARG A 360 16.45 -11.49 -5.87
CA ARG A 360 15.48 -11.78 -6.94
C ARG A 360 16.06 -12.73 -7.97
N GLU A 361 15.18 -13.48 -8.66
CA GLU A 361 15.50 -14.32 -9.82
C GLU A 361 15.51 -13.53 -11.13
#